data_2e3468157dce1b8dd84c4d5325f17a55
#
_entry.id   2e3468157dce1b8dd84c4d5325f17a55
#
_cell.length_a   1.000
_cell.length_b   1.000
_cell.length_c   1.000
_cell.angle_alpha   90.00
_cell.angle_beta   90.00
_cell.angle_gamma   90.00
#
_symmetry.space_group_name_H-M   'P 1'
#
loop_
_entity.id
_entity.type
_entity.pdbx_description
1 polymer ?
#
loop_
_entity_poly.entity_id
_entity_poly.type
_entity_poly.pdbx_seq_one_letter_code
_entity_poly.pdbx_strand_id
1 'polypeptide(L)'
;MVTTKRYDYVPIDQVQEHPLIANHRELNESKVAHYQRDILKNGLLEPLVVWERKQREYFLVGGFHRLNAIKRIRAEHPGYYDRVDVRVVTGELEEIRALNL
;
A
#
# COMPACT_ATOMS: atom_id res chain seq x y z
N MET A 1 -3.62 15.26 -14.04
CA MET A 1 -3.58 15.58 -12.60
C MET A 1 -3.93 14.33 -11.79
N VAL A 2 -3.16 14.05 -10.74
CA VAL A 2 -3.47 12.94 -9.85
C VAL A 2 -4.58 13.38 -8.89
N THR A 3 -5.64 12.60 -8.83
CA THR A 3 -6.77 12.90 -7.94
C THR A 3 -7.15 11.66 -7.15
N THR A 4 -7.68 11.87 -5.95
CA THR A 4 -8.26 10.78 -5.15
C THR A 4 -9.64 10.45 -5.72
N LYS A 5 -9.81 9.20 -6.15
CA LYS A 5 -11.08 8.71 -6.66
C LYS A 5 -12.02 8.30 -5.51
N ARG A 6 -11.48 7.58 -4.54
CA ARG A 6 -12.22 7.11 -3.37
C ARG A 6 -11.28 6.52 -2.32
N TYR A 7 -11.81 6.31 -1.14
CA TYR A 7 -11.22 5.41 -0.14
C TYR A 7 -11.95 4.08 -0.21
N ASP A 8 -11.22 2.99 -0.06
CA ASP A 8 -11.78 1.66 -0.23
C ASP A 8 -11.10 0.67 0.72
N TYR A 9 -11.70 -0.50 0.85
CA TYR A 9 -11.21 -1.59 1.67
C TYR A 9 -11.12 -2.82 0.79
N VAL A 10 -9.92 -3.14 0.32
CA VAL A 10 -9.71 -4.09 -0.77
C VAL A 10 -8.93 -5.31 -0.30
N PRO A 11 -9.10 -6.47 -0.95
CA PRO A 11 -8.24 -7.61 -0.68
C PRO A 11 -6.77 -7.24 -0.88
N ILE A 12 -5.93 -7.58 0.10
CA ILE A 12 -4.51 -7.23 0.04
C ILE A 12 -3.83 -7.85 -1.18
N ASP A 13 -4.29 -9.01 -1.62
CA ASP A 13 -3.72 -9.71 -2.77
C ASP A 13 -3.96 -8.97 -4.09
N GLN A 14 -4.87 -7.99 -4.10
CA GLN A 14 -5.09 -7.13 -5.27
C GLN A 14 -4.15 -5.93 -5.32
N VAL A 15 -3.40 -5.68 -4.26
CA VAL A 15 -2.41 -4.59 -4.23
C VAL A 15 -1.10 -5.12 -4.81
N GLN A 16 -0.76 -4.64 -6.00
CA GLN A 16 0.39 -5.09 -6.77
C GLN A 16 1.47 -4.02 -6.83
N GLU A 17 2.67 -4.40 -7.20
CA GLU A 17 3.74 -3.45 -7.50
C GLU A 17 3.87 -3.28 -9.01
N HIS A 18 4.01 -2.04 -9.46
CA HIS A 18 4.22 -1.72 -10.86
C HIS A 18 5.72 -1.50 -11.11
N PRO A 19 6.29 -2.10 -12.15
CA PRO A 19 7.74 -2.02 -12.37
C PRO A 19 8.25 -0.61 -12.64
N LEU A 20 7.39 0.30 -13.10
CA LEU A 20 7.76 1.69 -13.41
C LEU A 20 7.41 2.66 -12.29
N ILE A 21 6.69 2.24 -11.27
CA ILE A 21 6.44 3.08 -10.09
C ILE A 21 7.54 2.78 -9.08
N ALA A 22 8.22 3.84 -8.61
CA ALA A 22 9.39 3.71 -7.75
C ALA A 22 9.05 3.14 -6.38
N ASN A 23 8.88 1.84 -6.32
CA ASN A 23 8.83 1.07 -5.08
C ASN A 23 10.20 0.41 -4.81
N HIS A 24 11.25 0.90 -5.47
CA HIS A 24 12.62 0.38 -5.36
C HIS A 24 13.35 0.92 -4.14
N ARG A 25 12.61 1.12 -3.07
CA ARG A 25 13.24 1.51 -1.81
C ARG A 25 13.85 0.28 -1.19
N GLU A 26 15.09 0.41 -0.72
CA GLU A 26 15.68 -0.64 0.09
C GLU A 26 14.77 -0.88 1.29
N LEU A 27 14.50 -2.15 1.56
CA LEU A 27 13.69 -2.53 2.70
C LEU A 27 14.45 -2.21 3.98
N ASN A 28 13.93 -1.28 4.76
CA ASN A 28 14.46 -0.96 6.08
C ASN A 28 13.79 -1.84 7.11
N GLU A 29 14.51 -2.85 7.59
CA GLU A 29 13.97 -3.84 8.52
C GLU A 29 13.50 -3.22 9.84
N SER A 30 14.22 -2.23 10.36
CA SER A 30 13.80 -1.52 11.58
C SER A 30 12.49 -0.80 11.39
N LYS A 31 12.32 -0.20 10.22
CA LYS A 31 11.10 0.53 9.88
C LYS A 31 9.92 -0.41 9.72
N VAL A 32 10.12 -1.54 9.07
CA VAL A 32 9.08 -2.57 8.93
C VAL A 32 8.68 -3.10 10.29
N ALA A 33 9.65 -3.41 11.15
CA ALA A 33 9.37 -3.90 12.51
C ALA A 33 8.60 -2.86 13.34
N HIS A 34 8.97 -1.58 13.21
CA HIS A 34 8.24 -0.50 13.87
C HIS A 34 6.77 -0.45 13.42
N TYR A 35 6.53 -0.46 12.12
CA TYR A 35 5.16 -0.46 11.60
C TYR A 35 4.39 -1.72 11.98
N GLN A 36 5.07 -2.86 12.04
CA GLN A 36 4.43 -4.11 12.45
C GLN A 36 3.89 -4.00 13.89
N ARG A 37 4.70 -3.47 14.80
CA ARG A 37 4.27 -3.25 16.19
C ARG A 37 3.16 -2.22 16.28
N ASP A 38 3.29 -1.11 15.56
CA ASP A 38 2.28 -0.05 15.56
C ASP A 38 0.94 -0.52 15.02
N ILE A 39 0.95 -1.21 13.88
CA ILE A 39 -0.27 -1.70 13.24
C ILE A 39 -0.95 -2.77 14.10
N LEU A 40 -0.19 -3.65 14.76
CA LEU A 40 -0.76 -4.63 15.67
C LEU A 40 -1.43 -3.96 16.88
N LYS A 41 -0.87 -2.86 17.36
CA LYS A 41 -1.38 -2.15 18.53
C LYS A 41 -2.53 -1.21 18.20
N ASN A 42 -2.39 -0.42 17.12
CA ASN A 42 -3.28 0.71 16.84
C ASN A 42 -4.13 0.53 15.58
N GLY A 43 -3.89 -0.53 14.81
CA GLY A 43 -4.48 -0.68 13.50
C GLY A 43 -3.73 0.14 12.44
N LEU A 44 -4.16 0.00 11.19
CA LEU A 44 -3.61 0.79 10.08
C LEU A 44 -4.30 2.16 10.09
N LEU A 45 -3.64 3.16 10.67
CA LEU A 45 -4.21 4.50 10.82
C LEU A 45 -4.16 5.32 9.54
N GLU A 46 -3.16 5.07 8.69
CA GLU A 46 -3.07 5.70 7.38
C GLU A 46 -3.27 4.66 6.30
N PRO A 47 -4.18 4.89 5.35
CA PRO A 47 -4.39 3.94 4.26
C PRO A 47 -3.15 3.88 3.36
N LEU A 48 -2.96 2.75 2.70
CA LEU A 48 -2.00 2.66 1.60
C LEU A 48 -2.53 3.50 0.45
N VAL A 49 -1.62 4.05 -0.36
CA VAL A 49 -2.01 4.76 -1.57
C VAL A 49 -1.80 3.85 -2.76
N VAL A 50 -2.86 3.66 -3.54
CA VAL A 50 -2.83 2.80 -4.72
C VAL A 50 -3.32 3.54 -5.95
N TRP A 51 -2.76 3.22 -7.10
CA TRP A 51 -3.19 3.73 -8.39
C TRP A 51 -4.07 2.70 -9.06
N GLU A 52 -5.28 3.10 -9.44
CA GLU A 52 -6.19 2.25 -10.19
C GLU A 52 -6.03 2.57 -11.67
N ARG A 53 -5.33 1.70 -12.39
CA ARG A 53 -5.11 1.86 -13.83
C ARG A 53 -6.35 1.43 -14.61
N LYS A 54 -6.88 0.28 -14.28
CA LYS A 54 -8.14 -0.27 -14.78
C LYS A 54 -9.00 -0.60 -13.59
N GLN A 55 -10.29 -0.79 -13.79
CA GLN A 55 -11.20 -1.12 -12.72
C GLN A 55 -10.66 -2.29 -11.87
N ARG A 56 -10.46 -2.03 -10.59
CA ARG A 56 -9.95 -2.98 -9.58
C ARG A 56 -8.53 -3.51 -9.85
N GLU A 57 -7.76 -2.81 -10.66
CA GLU A 57 -6.34 -3.10 -10.86
C GLU A 57 -5.54 -2.07 -10.08
N TYR A 58 -5.03 -2.45 -8.92
CA TYR A 58 -4.38 -1.54 -7.99
C TYR A 58 -2.89 -1.74 -7.98
N PHE A 59 -2.14 -0.65 -8.13
CA PHE A 59 -0.69 -0.65 -8.00
C PHE A 59 -0.28 0.25 -6.83
N LEU A 60 0.59 -0.26 -5.97
CA LEU A 60 1.06 0.49 -4.81
C LEU A 60 1.83 1.74 -5.24
N VAL A 61 1.44 2.88 -4.68
CA VAL A 61 2.11 4.16 -4.88
C VAL A 61 2.79 4.63 -3.60
N GLY A 62 2.15 4.44 -2.47
CA GLY A 62 2.69 4.85 -1.17
C GLY A 62 2.37 3.84 -0.07
N GLY A 63 3.28 3.74 0.91
CA GLY A 63 3.12 2.82 2.03
C GLY A 63 3.90 1.51 1.86
N PHE A 64 5.03 1.54 1.17
CA PHE A 64 5.84 0.34 0.90
C PHE A 64 6.21 -0.42 2.19
N HIS A 65 6.73 0.27 3.20
CA HIS A 65 7.11 -0.37 4.46
C HIS A 65 5.90 -0.84 5.26
N ARG A 66 4.80 -0.10 5.20
CA ARG A 66 3.54 -0.52 5.84
C ARG A 66 2.95 -1.75 5.18
N LEU A 67 2.98 -1.83 3.86
CA LEU A 67 2.53 -3.03 3.15
C LEU A 67 3.38 -4.25 3.54
N ASN A 68 4.68 -4.09 3.61
CA ASN A 68 5.57 -5.18 4.04
C ASN A 68 5.32 -5.59 5.48
N ALA A 69 5.06 -4.63 6.37
CA ALA A 69 4.68 -4.92 7.75
C ALA A 69 3.38 -5.71 7.83
N ILE A 70 2.39 -5.34 7.03
CA ILE A 70 1.11 -6.05 6.98
C ILE A 70 1.30 -7.48 6.48
N LYS A 71 2.11 -7.67 5.46
CA LYS A 71 2.41 -9.02 4.94
C LYS A 71 3.05 -9.92 6.01
N ARG A 72 3.92 -9.37 6.85
CA ARG A 72 4.51 -10.10 7.97
C ARG A 72 3.48 -10.42 9.06
N ILE A 73 2.60 -9.48 9.35
CA ILE A 73 1.50 -9.72 10.30
C ILE A 73 0.63 -10.87 9.82
N ARG A 74 0.28 -10.89 8.53
CA ARG A 74 -0.51 -11.98 7.95
C ARG A 74 0.19 -13.32 8.05
N ALA A 75 1.50 -13.35 7.86
CA ALA A 75 2.28 -14.59 7.96
C ALA A 75 2.28 -15.14 9.38
N GLU A 76 2.34 -14.28 10.39
CA GLU A 76 2.36 -14.65 11.80
C GLU A 76 0.95 -14.87 12.39
N HIS A 77 -0.04 -14.14 11.86
CA HIS A 77 -1.43 -14.16 12.34
C HIS A 77 -2.39 -14.35 11.16
N PRO A 78 -2.56 -15.58 10.66
CA PRO A 78 -3.45 -15.84 9.53
C PRO A 78 -4.87 -15.30 9.78
N GLY A 79 -5.42 -14.64 8.79
CA GLY A 79 -6.73 -14.00 8.87
C GLY A 79 -6.67 -12.50 9.20
N TYR A 80 -5.54 -11.99 9.70
CA TYR A 80 -5.36 -10.56 9.93
C TYR A 80 -5.07 -9.88 8.60
N TYR A 81 -5.75 -8.75 8.35
CA TYR A 81 -5.51 -7.91 7.19
C TYR A 81 -5.62 -8.64 5.84
N ASP A 82 -6.58 -9.53 5.72
CA ASP A 82 -6.95 -10.10 4.41
C ASP A 82 -7.43 -9.00 3.48
N ARG A 83 -7.96 -7.90 4.06
CA ARG A 83 -8.30 -6.66 3.37
C ARG A 83 -7.55 -5.51 4.02
N VAL A 84 -7.33 -4.46 3.25
CA VAL A 84 -6.56 -3.29 3.67
C VAL A 84 -7.22 -2.01 3.19
N ASP A 85 -7.16 -0.99 4.06
CA ASP A 85 -7.63 0.35 3.71
C ASP A 85 -6.70 0.99 2.70
N VAL A 86 -7.26 1.50 1.62
CA VAL A 86 -6.51 2.16 0.56
C VAL A 86 -7.16 3.49 0.19
N ARG A 87 -6.30 4.45 -0.16
CA ARG A 87 -6.72 5.64 -0.89
C ARG A 87 -6.45 5.37 -2.36
N VAL A 88 -7.49 5.33 -3.16
CA VAL A 88 -7.40 5.04 -4.60
C VAL A 88 -7.23 6.35 -5.34
N VAL A 89 -6.13 6.46 -6.08
CA VAL A 89 -5.85 7.62 -6.91
C VAL A 89 -5.92 7.25 -8.38
N THR A 90 -6.22 8.25 -9.21
CA THR A 90 -6.22 8.14 -10.67
C THR A 90 -5.32 9.23 -11.25
N GLY A 91 -4.83 8.99 -12.46
CA GLY A 91 -3.95 9.91 -13.18
C GLY A 91 -3.14 9.13 -14.19
N GLU A 92 -2.32 9.86 -14.94
CA GLU A 92 -1.43 9.26 -15.90
C GLU A 92 -0.23 8.63 -15.21
N LEU A 93 0.33 7.56 -15.78
CA LEU A 93 1.46 6.86 -15.18
C LEU A 93 2.63 7.80 -14.87
N GLU A 94 2.92 8.74 -15.75
CA GLU A 94 4.02 9.69 -15.54
C GLU A 94 3.78 10.59 -14.33
N GLU A 95 2.55 11.01 -14.13
CA GLU A 95 2.17 11.80 -12.96
C GLU A 95 2.29 10.99 -11.68
N ILE A 96 1.85 9.72 -11.73
CA ILE A 96 1.94 8.80 -10.59
C ILE A 96 3.42 8.56 -10.23
N ARG A 97 4.27 8.36 -11.22
CA ARG A 97 5.71 8.15 -11.02
C ARG A 97 6.39 9.35 -10.36
N ALA A 98 5.87 10.55 -10.60
CA ALA A 98 6.41 11.78 -10.03
C ALA A 98 6.03 11.98 -8.56
N LEU A 99 5.07 11.22 -8.05
CA LEU A 99 4.70 11.29 -6.64
C LEU A 99 5.84 10.73 -5.78
N ASN A 100 6.17 11.46 -4.73
CA ASN A 100 7.22 11.06 -3.79
C ASN A 100 6.58 10.73 -2.44
N LEU A 101 5.99 9.55 -2.39
CA LEU A 101 5.27 9.09 -1.21
C LEU A 101 6.00 8.03 -0.40
#